data_ce817066bb136ac61853439a12d31644
#
_entry.id   ce817066bb136ac61853439a12d31644
#
_cell.length_a   1.000
_cell.length_b   1.000
_cell.length_c   1.000
_cell.angle_alpha   90.00
_cell.angle_beta   90.00
_cell.angle_gamma   90.00
#
_symmetry.space_group_name_H-M   'P 1'
#
loop_
_entity.id
_entity.type
_entity.pdbx_description
1 polymer ?
#
loop_
_entity_poly.entity_id
_entity_poly.type
_entity_poly.pdbx_seq_one_letter_code
_entity_poly.pdbx_strand_id
1 'polypeptide(L)'
;MKGYWVALYKKIDSTENLKNYSTIVTPIIKHFGGRPLVRGGEYECLEGEDFSRTVIWEFPTYEAAIECHKSKEYQEGWSLAKDTTERNLQIIQGFNTE
;
A
#
# COMPACT_ATOMS: atom_id res chain seq x y z
N MET A 1 -5.22 -16.84 -7.66
CA MET A 1 -4.02 -16.60 -6.81
C MET A 1 -4.14 -15.28 -6.13
N LYS A 2 -3.77 -15.22 -4.88
CA LYS A 2 -3.82 -13.98 -4.11
C LYS A 2 -2.87 -12.94 -4.70
N GLY A 3 -3.17 -11.68 -4.43
CA GLY A 3 -2.31 -10.58 -4.80
C GLY A 3 -1.83 -9.84 -3.56
N TYR A 4 -0.65 -9.28 -3.65
CA TYR A 4 -0.07 -8.52 -2.55
C TYR A 4 0.32 -7.14 -3.04
N TRP A 5 -0.10 -6.15 -2.28
CA TRP A 5 0.18 -4.74 -2.52
C TRP A 5 1.25 -4.35 -1.51
N VAL A 6 2.44 -4.07 -1.99
CA VAL A 6 3.60 -3.82 -1.14
C VAL A 6 4.06 -2.38 -1.35
N ALA A 7 3.89 -1.57 -0.33
CA ALA A 7 4.30 -0.17 -0.35
C ALA A 7 5.51 0.04 0.56
N LEU A 8 6.57 0.55 -0.02
CA LEU A 8 7.82 0.83 0.69
C LEU A 8 8.03 2.34 0.66
N TYR A 9 7.93 2.98 1.82
CA TYR A 9 7.99 4.44 1.92
C TYR A 9 9.43 4.89 2.12
N LYS A 10 9.90 5.71 1.19
CA LYS A 10 11.24 6.26 1.22
C LYS A 10 11.26 7.59 1.98
N LYS A 11 10.28 8.45 1.72
CA LYS A 11 10.22 9.78 2.29
C LYS A 11 8.78 10.20 2.52
N ILE A 12 8.51 10.72 3.69
CA ILE A 12 7.19 11.21 4.08
C ILE A 12 7.39 12.64 4.57
N ASP A 13 7.04 13.63 3.72
CA ASP A 13 7.20 15.03 4.05
C ASP A 13 6.04 15.58 4.89
N SER A 14 4.89 14.94 4.81
CA SER A 14 3.71 15.34 5.57
C SER A 14 3.01 14.11 6.15
N THR A 15 3.16 13.92 7.45
CA THR A 15 2.47 12.84 8.14
C THR A 15 0.96 13.08 8.16
N GLU A 16 0.55 14.35 8.18
CA GLU A 16 -0.87 14.71 8.13
C GLU A 16 -1.51 14.30 6.80
N ASN A 17 -0.86 14.62 5.68
CA ASN A 17 -1.37 14.24 4.37
C ASN A 17 -1.46 12.72 4.23
N LEU A 18 -0.46 12.01 4.75
CA LEU A 18 -0.45 10.54 4.70
C LEU A 18 -1.58 9.96 5.55
N LYS A 19 -1.83 10.56 6.71
CA LYS A 19 -2.94 10.14 7.57
C LYS A 19 -4.29 10.36 6.90
N ASN A 20 -4.47 11.52 6.26
CA ASN A 20 -5.70 11.83 5.54
C ASN A 20 -5.92 10.84 4.39
N TYR A 21 -4.87 10.55 3.64
CA TYR A 21 -4.88 9.53 2.60
C TYR A 21 -5.32 8.18 3.17
N SER A 22 -4.67 7.73 4.23
CA SER A 22 -4.96 6.44 4.84
C SER A 22 -6.41 6.33 5.31
N THR A 23 -6.93 7.40 5.91
CA THR A 23 -8.32 7.44 6.37
C THR A 23 -9.31 7.26 5.21
N ILE A 24 -9.02 7.90 4.08
CA ILE A 24 -9.90 7.83 2.90
C ILE A 24 -9.78 6.49 2.18
N VAL A 25 -8.55 5.99 1.97
CA VAL A 25 -8.36 4.81 1.11
C VAL A 25 -8.53 3.48 1.83
N THR A 26 -8.39 3.43 3.14
CA THR A 26 -8.52 2.17 3.89
C THR A 26 -9.86 1.48 3.62
N PRO A 27 -11.03 2.16 3.74
CA PRO A 27 -12.28 1.51 3.40
C PRO A 27 -12.40 1.14 1.93
N ILE A 28 -11.77 1.90 1.03
CA ILE A 28 -11.78 1.61 -0.40
C ILE A 28 -11.01 0.31 -0.66
N ILE A 29 -9.81 0.18 -0.10
CA ILE A 29 -8.99 -1.02 -0.25
C ILE A 29 -9.73 -2.24 0.30
N LYS A 30 -10.38 -2.10 1.45
CA LYS A 30 -11.17 -3.18 2.04
C LYS A 30 -12.36 -3.57 1.16
N HIS A 31 -12.98 -2.60 0.51
CA HIS A 31 -14.08 -2.86 -0.42
C HIS A 31 -13.65 -3.75 -1.58
N PHE A 32 -12.41 -3.60 -2.05
CA PHE A 32 -11.86 -4.47 -3.09
C PHE A 32 -11.35 -5.80 -2.55
N GLY A 33 -11.56 -6.08 -1.28
CA GLY A 33 -11.16 -7.33 -0.65
C GLY A 33 -9.81 -7.30 0.04
N GLY A 34 -9.20 -6.13 0.15
CA GLY A 34 -7.90 -5.98 0.79
C GLY A 34 -7.94 -6.23 2.29
N ARG A 35 -6.93 -6.91 2.79
CA ARG A 35 -6.74 -7.18 4.20
C ARG A 35 -5.34 -6.73 4.59
N PRO A 36 -5.18 -5.84 5.60
CA PRO A 36 -3.85 -5.38 5.97
C PRO A 36 -3.08 -6.48 6.69
N LEU A 37 -1.86 -6.73 6.24
CA LEU A 37 -0.95 -7.68 6.88
C LEU A 37 0.17 -6.96 7.62
N VAL A 38 0.65 -5.83 7.08
CA VAL A 38 1.71 -5.01 7.67
C VAL A 38 1.31 -3.56 7.48
N ARG A 39 1.37 -2.77 8.54
CA ARG A 39 1.03 -1.35 8.49
C ARG A 39 2.06 -0.55 9.28
N GLY A 40 3.29 -0.49 8.75
CA GLY A 40 4.39 0.07 9.49
C GLY A 40 4.83 -0.89 10.59
N GLY A 41 5.18 -0.36 11.73
CA GLY A 41 5.64 -1.17 12.84
C GLY A 41 7.15 -1.18 12.97
N GLU A 42 7.62 -1.93 13.95
CA GLU A 42 9.05 -2.05 14.21
C GLU A 42 9.75 -2.76 13.06
N TYR A 43 10.90 -2.25 12.66
CA TYR A 43 11.64 -2.82 11.55
C TYR A 43 13.15 -2.63 11.72
N GLU A 44 13.92 -3.38 10.98
CA GLU A 44 15.37 -3.20 10.85
C GLU A 44 15.72 -3.29 9.36
N CYS A 45 16.52 -2.31 8.90
CA CYS A 45 17.08 -2.39 7.56
C CYS A 45 18.42 -3.13 7.64
N LEU A 46 18.44 -4.35 7.14
CA LEU A 46 19.64 -5.20 7.21
C LEU A 46 20.54 -5.07 6.00
N GLU A 47 19.99 -4.74 4.86
CA GLU A 47 20.72 -4.57 3.61
C GLU A 47 20.00 -3.58 2.71
N GLY A 48 20.75 -2.78 2.00
CA GLY A 48 20.22 -1.89 0.97
C GLY A 48 19.64 -0.61 1.50
N GLU A 49 18.74 -0.03 0.73
CA GLU A 49 18.13 1.26 1.05
C GLU A 49 17.17 1.15 2.22
N ASP A 50 17.24 2.14 3.12
CA ASP A 50 16.38 2.17 4.30
C ASP A 50 15.01 2.78 3.97
N PHE A 51 13.98 1.94 3.88
CA PHE A 51 12.62 2.41 3.73
C PHE A 51 11.98 2.56 5.12
N SER A 52 11.56 3.77 5.43
CA SER A 52 11.08 4.12 6.77
C SER A 52 9.77 3.47 7.18
N ARG A 53 8.99 3.00 6.22
CA ARG A 53 7.68 2.39 6.49
C ARG A 53 7.34 1.38 5.41
N THR A 54 6.83 0.23 5.83
CA THR A 54 6.35 -0.81 4.93
C THR A 54 4.88 -1.07 5.21
N VAL A 55 4.07 -1.13 4.14
CA VAL A 55 2.66 -1.47 4.25
C VAL A 55 2.37 -2.58 3.25
N ILE A 56 1.75 -3.65 3.72
CA ILE A 56 1.38 -4.79 2.87
C ILE A 56 -0.10 -5.09 3.04
N TRP A 57 -0.80 -5.15 1.91
CA TRP A 57 -2.19 -5.58 1.85
C TRP A 57 -2.28 -6.87 1.05
N GLU A 58 -3.09 -7.80 1.52
CA GLU A 58 -3.41 -9.03 0.79
C GLU A 58 -4.78 -8.89 0.16
N PHE A 59 -4.90 -9.27 -1.12
CA PHE A 59 -6.17 -9.27 -1.84
C PHE A 59 -6.52 -10.70 -2.24
N PRO A 60 -7.82 -11.00 -2.42
CA PRO A 60 -8.23 -12.34 -2.83
C PRO A 60 -7.61 -12.77 -4.16
N THR A 61 -7.38 -11.80 -5.07
CA THR A 61 -6.76 -12.05 -6.35
C THR A 61 -5.81 -10.92 -6.70
N TYR A 62 -4.83 -11.23 -7.54
CA TYR A 62 -3.94 -10.23 -8.13
C TYR A 62 -4.74 -9.14 -8.86
N GLU A 63 -5.75 -9.57 -9.64
CA GLU A 63 -6.59 -8.66 -10.42
C GLU A 63 -7.35 -7.68 -9.53
N ALA A 64 -7.84 -8.13 -8.38
CA ALA A 64 -8.55 -7.25 -7.44
C ALA A 64 -7.63 -6.14 -6.93
N ALA A 65 -6.37 -6.46 -6.64
CA ALA A 65 -5.38 -5.45 -6.20
C ALA A 65 -5.13 -4.43 -7.31
N ILE A 66 -4.96 -4.89 -8.55
CA ILE A 66 -4.75 -4.01 -9.70
C ILE A 66 -5.97 -3.10 -9.90
N GLU A 67 -7.18 -3.65 -9.86
CA GLU A 67 -8.40 -2.88 -10.02
C GLU A 67 -8.56 -1.81 -8.93
N CYS A 68 -8.21 -2.16 -7.70
CA CYS A 68 -8.24 -1.21 -6.60
C CYS A 68 -7.33 -0.02 -6.89
N HIS A 69 -6.10 -0.26 -7.28
CA HIS A 69 -5.14 0.80 -7.57
C HIS A 69 -5.60 1.69 -8.73
N LYS A 70 -6.21 1.10 -9.74
CA LYS A 70 -6.70 1.83 -10.92
C LYS A 70 -8.01 2.55 -10.66
N SER A 71 -8.71 2.26 -9.57
CA SER A 71 -10.01 2.85 -9.32
C SER A 71 -9.90 4.36 -9.15
N LYS A 72 -10.95 5.05 -9.58
CA LYS A 72 -11.03 6.50 -9.44
C LYS A 72 -10.98 6.91 -7.97
N GLU A 73 -11.71 6.18 -7.14
CA GLU A 73 -11.80 6.46 -5.71
C GLU A 73 -10.42 6.38 -5.04
N TYR A 74 -9.66 5.33 -5.36
CA TYR A 74 -8.33 5.19 -4.79
C TYR A 74 -7.40 6.30 -5.27
N GLN A 75 -7.42 6.61 -6.55
CA GLN A 75 -6.54 7.64 -7.12
C GLN A 75 -6.87 9.02 -6.57
N GLU A 76 -8.14 9.32 -6.35
CA GLU A 76 -8.53 10.57 -5.70
C GLU A 76 -7.98 10.64 -4.27
N GLY A 77 -8.06 9.55 -3.52
CA GLY A 77 -7.48 9.47 -2.19
C GLY A 77 -5.96 9.63 -2.21
N TRP A 78 -5.29 8.97 -3.14
CA TRP A 78 -3.84 9.06 -3.27
C TRP A 78 -3.37 10.49 -3.58
N SER A 79 -4.17 11.25 -4.28
CA SER A 79 -3.84 12.65 -4.58
C SER A 79 -3.61 13.50 -3.35
N LEU A 80 -4.14 13.09 -2.18
CA LEU A 80 -3.93 13.82 -0.92
C LEU A 80 -2.51 13.73 -0.40
N ALA A 81 -1.78 12.67 -0.75
CA ALA A 81 -0.43 12.43 -0.23
C ALA A 81 0.64 12.34 -1.32
N LYS A 82 0.24 12.27 -2.56
CA LYS A 82 1.14 12.00 -3.69
C LYS A 82 2.32 12.97 -3.75
N ASP A 83 2.07 14.26 -3.58
CA ASP A 83 3.10 15.28 -3.74
C ASP A 83 4.04 15.42 -2.52
N THR A 84 3.67 14.83 -1.39
CA THR A 84 4.45 14.90 -0.16
C THR A 84 4.96 13.54 0.29
N THR A 85 4.89 12.55 -0.59
CA THR A 85 5.31 11.19 -0.28
C THR A 85 6.12 10.62 -1.43
N GLU A 86 7.26 10.00 -1.11
CA GLU A 86 8.03 9.24 -2.07
C GLU A 86 8.01 7.79 -1.63
N ARG A 87 7.49 6.91 -2.49
CA ARG A 87 7.38 5.48 -2.16
C ARG A 87 7.47 4.64 -3.41
N ASN A 88 7.82 3.37 -3.20
CA ASN A 88 7.62 2.33 -4.21
C ASN A 88 6.34 1.60 -3.84
N LEU A 89 5.52 1.32 -4.83
CA LEU A 89 4.35 0.47 -4.63
C LEU A 89 4.32 -0.56 -5.74
N GLN A 90 4.30 -1.81 -5.36
CA GLN A 90 4.30 -2.94 -6.27
C GLN A 90 3.16 -3.87 -5.92
N ILE A 91 2.47 -4.35 -6.94
CA ILE A 91 1.47 -5.40 -6.76
C ILE A 91 2.03 -6.66 -7.39
N ILE A 92 2.05 -7.74 -6.62
CA ILE A 92 2.65 -8.99 -7.05
C ILE A 92 1.74 -10.17 -6.73
N GLN A 93 1.73 -11.13 -7.64
CA GLN A 93 0.95 -12.35 -7.46
C GLN A 93 1.59 -13.22 -6.38
N GLY A 94 0.74 -13.79 -5.53
CA GLY A 94 1.20 -14.69 -4.50
C GLY A 94 1.73 -15.99 -5.06
N PHE A 95 2.59 -16.64 -4.29
CA PHE A 95 3.12 -17.94 -4.64
C PHE A 95 2.16 -19.03 -4.17
N ASN A 96 1.86 -19.99 -5.04
CA ASN A 96 1.05 -21.14 -4.66
C ASN A 96 1.93 -22.18 -3.98
N THR A 97 1.72 -22.37 -2.68
CA THR A 97 2.53 -23.28 -1.87
C THR A 97 1.91 -24.66 -1.70
N GLU A 98 0.77 -24.92 -2.32
CA GLU A 98 0.09 -26.23 -2.20
C GLU A 98 0.74 -27.33 -3.04
#